data_044f681dc58a16cba3af2356e001c319
#
_entry.id   044f681dc58a16cba3af2356e001c319
#
_cell.length_a   1.000
_cell.length_b   1.000
_cell.length_c   1.000
_cell.angle_alpha   90.00
_cell.angle_beta   90.00
_cell.angle_gamma   90.00
#
_symmetry.space_group_name_H-M   'P 1'
#
loop_
_entity.id
_entity.type
_entity.pdbx_description
1 polymer ?
#
loop_
_entity_poly.entity_id
_entity_poly.type
_entity_poly.pdbx_seq_one_letter_code
_entity_poly.pdbx_strand_id
1 'polypeptide(L)'
;MKDLYLAGGPYYGVQEVFSRIKALWRQPGFANSSVPNPRKEDVENGKVQAVECVKVTYNPKKIDIGTLLSVFFTIVNPYTDGIQGKCIGPHYRTGIYYVSGEDTPQITYYMAYYQNRGNSRPVSESCLVFNEYENEKNMRPPIRTEARRLENFYAAPEEEQYFLRKYPDTYSPIDIKLLEKAGTLEILT
;
A
#
# COMPACT_ATOMS: atom_id res chain seq x y z
N MET A 1 -19.59 2.72 4.87
CA MET A 1 -18.14 2.58 5.09
C MET A 1 -17.61 1.49 4.20
N LYS A 2 -16.40 1.63 3.65
CA LYS A 2 -15.68 0.62 2.86
C LYS A 2 -14.34 0.31 3.52
N ASP A 3 -13.85 -0.89 3.29
CA ASP A 3 -12.55 -1.35 3.78
C ASP A 3 -11.59 -1.61 2.61
N LEU A 4 -10.38 -1.08 2.71
CA LEU A 4 -9.26 -1.36 1.82
C LEU A 4 -8.05 -1.77 2.67
N TYR A 5 -7.28 -2.74 2.20
CA TYR A 5 -6.13 -3.27 2.92
C TYR A 5 -4.86 -2.99 2.14
N LEU A 6 -3.96 -2.21 2.72
CA LEU A 6 -2.78 -1.67 2.06
C LEU A 6 -1.51 -2.22 2.71
N ALA A 7 -0.73 -2.94 1.93
CA ALA A 7 0.53 -3.54 2.33
C ALA A 7 1.71 -2.85 1.64
N GLY A 8 2.68 -2.39 2.41
CA GLY A 8 3.78 -1.59 1.87
C GLY A 8 4.99 -1.52 2.80
N GLY A 9 5.62 -2.67 3.07
CA GLY A 9 6.66 -2.79 4.08
C GLY A 9 6.09 -2.92 5.49
N PRO A 10 6.83 -2.54 6.52
CA PRO A 10 6.34 -2.60 7.88
C PRO A 10 5.04 -1.82 8.07
N TYR A 11 4.01 -2.47 8.58
CA TYR A 11 2.67 -1.87 8.72
C TYR A 11 2.65 -0.59 9.57
N TYR A 12 3.59 -0.44 10.51
CA TYR A 12 3.63 0.75 11.37
C TYR A 12 3.93 2.04 10.57
N GLY A 13 4.73 1.97 9.49
CA GLY A 13 5.00 3.11 8.62
C GLY A 13 3.75 3.51 7.83
N VAL A 14 3.08 2.54 7.24
CA VAL A 14 1.81 2.74 6.52
C VAL A 14 0.73 3.27 7.46
N GLN A 15 0.60 2.69 8.66
CA GLN A 15 -0.34 3.17 9.67
C GLN A 15 -0.09 4.64 10.03
N GLU A 16 1.17 5.02 10.24
CA GLU A 16 1.49 6.40 10.63
C GLU A 16 1.10 7.40 9.55
N VAL A 17 1.36 7.11 8.27
CA VAL A 17 0.93 7.97 7.15
C VAL A 17 -0.58 8.10 7.11
N PHE A 18 -1.31 6.97 7.06
CA PHE A 18 -2.76 7.00 7.00
C PHE A 18 -3.41 7.53 8.29
N SER A 19 -2.69 7.56 9.40
CA SER A 19 -3.18 8.15 10.65
C SER A 19 -3.27 9.68 10.59
N ARG A 20 -2.62 10.31 9.64
CA ARG A 20 -2.64 11.75 9.42
C ARG A 20 -3.80 12.21 8.55
N ILE A 21 -4.45 11.28 7.86
CA ILE A 21 -5.64 11.56 7.05
C ILE A 21 -6.87 11.52 7.95
N LYS A 22 -7.59 12.63 8.04
CA LYS A 22 -8.84 12.71 8.81
C LYS A 22 -9.91 11.78 8.22
N ALA A 23 -10.88 11.43 9.05
CA ALA A 23 -12.03 10.59 8.70
C ALA A 23 -11.70 9.15 8.25
N LEU A 24 -10.48 8.65 8.51
CA LEU A 24 -10.12 7.26 8.34
C LEU A 24 -10.05 6.54 9.69
N TRP A 25 -10.47 5.28 9.70
CA TRP A 25 -10.08 4.32 10.72
C TRP A 25 -9.05 3.36 10.13
N ARG A 26 -8.02 3.00 10.88
CA ARG A 26 -6.88 2.20 10.43
C ARG A 26 -6.42 1.25 11.51
N GLN A 27 -6.18 0.03 11.10
CA GLN A 27 -5.75 -1.05 11.97
C GLN A 27 -4.64 -1.84 11.27
N PRO A 28 -3.42 -1.88 11.82
CA PRO A 28 -2.37 -2.74 11.30
C PRO A 28 -2.66 -4.19 11.65
N GLY A 29 -2.11 -5.08 10.84
CA GLY A 29 -2.29 -6.51 11.01
C GLY A 29 -1.66 -7.32 9.88
N PHE A 30 -2.13 -8.54 9.74
CA PHE A 30 -1.64 -9.51 8.79
C PHE A 30 -2.75 -9.92 7.83
N ALA A 31 -2.54 -9.69 6.54
CA ALA A 31 -3.44 -10.12 5.48
C ALA A 31 -2.99 -11.45 4.87
N ASN A 32 -3.97 -12.22 4.39
CA ASN A 32 -3.77 -13.44 3.64
C ASN A 32 -2.83 -14.41 4.36
N SER A 33 -3.06 -14.58 5.65
CA SER A 33 -2.27 -15.49 6.48
C SER A 33 -2.65 -16.95 6.23
N SER A 34 -1.63 -17.81 6.20
CA SER A 34 -1.80 -19.26 6.08
C SER A 34 -2.33 -19.93 7.36
N VAL A 35 -2.32 -19.20 8.47
CA VAL A 35 -2.86 -19.68 9.76
C VAL A 35 -3.69 -18.59 10.44
N PRO A 36 -4.68 -18.94 11.27
CA PRO A 36 -5.42 -17.97 12.05
C PRO A 36 -4.53 -17.32 13.13
N ASN A 37 -4.76 -16.02 13.37
CA ASN A 37 -4.08 -15.23 14.40
C ASN A 37 -2.55 -15.41 14.41
N PRO A 38 -1.85 -15.11 13.30
CA PRO A 38 -0.42 -15.34 13.21
C PRO A 38 0.34 -14.49 14.23
N ARG A 39 1.40 -15.06 14.81
CA ARG A 39 2.32 -14.29 15.63
C ARG A 39 3.32 -13.58 14.73
N LYS A 40 3.67 -12.34 15.06
CA LYS A 40 4.62 -11.54 14.29
C LYS A 40 5.95 -12.27 14.06
N GLU A 41 6.51 -12.86 15.10
CA GLU A 41 7.76 -13.63 15.02
C GLU A 41 7.70 -14.79 14.01
N ASP A 42 6.56 -15.48 13.91
CA ASP A 42 6.40 -16.60 12.99
C ASP A 42 6.26 -16.12 11.53
N VAL A 43 5.73 -14.91 11.33
CA VAL A 43 5.68 -14.25 10.02
C VAL A 43 7.06 -13.75 9.61
N GLU A 44 7.76 -13.04 10.50
CA GLU A 44 9.09 -12.49 10.26
C GLU A 44 10.14 -13.59 9.97
N ASN A 45 10.07 -14.71 10.65
CA ASN A 45 10.99 -15.82 10.42
C ASN A 45 10.57 -16.78 9.29
N GLY A 46 9.47 -16.47 8.59
CA GLY A 46 8.99 -17.21 7.43
C GLY A 46 8.29 -18.54 7.74
N LYS A 47 8.00 -18.85 9.00
CA LYS A 47 7.22 -20.05 9.37
C LYS A 47 5.76 -19.93 8.95
N VAL A 48 5.22 -18.73 8.96
CA VAL A 48 3.86 -18.41 8.56
C VAL A 48 3.88 -17.46 7.37
N GLN A 49 3.17 -17.81 6.31
CA GLN A 49 2.97 -16.91 5.18
C GLN A 49 1.87 -15.92 5.52
N ALA A 50 2.19 -14.65 5.53
CA ALA A 50 1.28 -13.54 5.73
C ALA A 50 1.90 -12.27 5.17
N VAL A 51 1.12 -11.20 5.06
CA VAL A 51 1.59 -9.88 4.63
C VAL A 51 1.29 -8.86 5.72
N GLU A 52 2.28 -8.10 6.13
CA GLU A 52 2.05 -6.93 6.96
C GLU A 52 1.24 -5.91 6.19
N CYS A 53 0.09 -5.52 6.71
CA CYS A 53 -0.77 -4.54 6.05
C CYS A 53 -1.56 -3.69 7.04
N VAL A 54 -2.17 -2.64 6.53
CA VAL A 54 -3.07 -1.78 7.29
C VAL A 54 -4.46 -1.85 6.67
N LYS A 55 -5.44 -2.25 7.47
CA LYS A 55 -6.84 -2.08 7.14
C LYS A 55 -7.18 -0.59 7.24
N VAL A 56 -7.68 0.00 6.17
CA VAL A 56 -8.17 1.38 6.11
C VAL A 56 -9.67 1.35 5.89
N THR A 57 -10.44 1.80 6.87
CA THR A 57 -11.88 1.95 6.76
C THR A 57 -12.22 3.41 6.48
N TYR A 58 -12.95 3.68 5.41
CA TYR A 58 -13.23 5.01 4.93
C TYR A 58 -14.68 5.20 4.47
N ASN A 59 -15.13 6.46 4.43
CA ASN A 59 -16.41 6.83 3.85
C ASN A 59 -16.18 7.31 2.41
N PRO A 60 -16.65 6.60 1.38
CA PRO A 60 -16.42 6.95 -0.03
C PRO A 60 -17.09 8.26 -0.45
N LYS A 61 -18.03 8.80 0.38
CA LYS A 61 -18.61 10.13 0.17
C LYS A 61 -17.69 11.27 0.66
N LYS A 62 -16.66 10.95 1.47
CA LYS A 62 -15.70 11.94 2.01
C LYS A 62 -14.33 11.82 1.38
N ILE A 63 -13.88 10.61 1.15
CA ILE A 63 -12.57 10.30 0.55
C ILE A 63 -12.79 9.20 -0.48
N ASP A 64 -12.38 9.44 -1.71
CA ASP A 64 -12.44 8.43 -2.76
C ASP A 64 -11.24 7.48 -2.69
N ILE A 65 -11.40 6.29 -3.25
CA ILE A 65 -10.35 5.26 -3.28
C ILE A 65 -9.11 5.73 -4.04
N GLY A 66 -9.28 6.58 -5.08
CA GLY A 66 -8.18 7.11 -5.86
C GLY A 66 -7.24 7.95 -5.01
N THR A 67 -7.77 8.76 -4.11
CA THR A 67 -6.98 9.50 -3.14
C THR A 67 -6.16 8.58 -2.24
N LEU A 68 -6.77 7.50 -1.72
CA LEU A 68 -6.06 6.53 -0.88
C LEU A 68 -4.95 5.81 -1.66
N LEU A 69 -5.21 5.43 -2.90
CA LEU A 69 -4.23 4.77 -3.76
C LEU A 69 -3.09 5.71 -4.16
N SER A 70 -3.38 6.98 -4.42
CA SER A 70 -2.35 8.00 -4.69
C SER A 70 -1.39 8.14 -3.51
N VAL A 71 -1.92 8.23 -2.30
CA VAL A 71 -1.09 8.27 -1.07
C VAL A 71 -0.29 6.98 -0.95
N PHE A 72 -0.91 5.84 -1.12
CA PHE A 72 -0.25 4.55 -1.01
C PHE A 72 0.94 4.44 -1.97
N PHE A 73 0.76 4.72 -3.25
CA PHE A 73 1.84 4.64 -4.23
C PHE A 73 2.92 5.72 -4.05
N THR A 74 2.64 6.79 -3.32
CA THR A 74 3.67 7.79 -2.96
C THR A 74 4.62 7.26 -1.90
N ILE A 75 4.17 6.35 -1.04
CA ILE A 75 4.93 5.89 0.12
C ILE A 75 5.58 4.51 -0.03
N VAL A 76 5.30 3.80 -1.12
CA VAL A 76 5.86 2.46 -1.37
C VAL A 76 6.69 2.43 -2.64
N ASN A 77 7.63 1.49 -2.70
CA ASN A 77 8.27 1.11 -3.96
C ASN A 77 7.48 -0.07 -4.57
N PRO A 78 6.68 0.17 -5.63
CA PRO A 78 5.83 -0.87 -6.21
C PRO A 78 6.57 -1.87 -7.10
N TYR A 79 7.86 -1.63 -7.38
CA TYR A 79 8.65 -2.41 -8.33
C TYR A 79 9.51 -3.48 -7.68
N THR A 80 9.53 -3.54 -6.35
CA THR A 80 10.31 -4.52 -5.60
C THR A 80 9.42 -5.62 -5.03
N ASP A 81 9.97 -6.83 -4.94
CA ASP A 81 9.31 -7.96 -4.32
C ASP A 81 9.84 -8.14 -2.90
N GLY A 82 9.01 -7.83 -1.91
CA GLY A 82 9.35 -7.94 -0.49
C GLY A 82 10.49 -7.03 -0.02
N ILE A 83 10.78 -5.93 -0.72
CA ILE A 83 11.83 -4.99 -0.34
C ILE A 83 11.25 -3.58 -0.28
N GLN A 84 11.29 -2.98 0.93
CA GLN A 84 10.92 -1.59 1.14
C GLN A 84 12.02 -0.90 1.95
N GLY A 85 12.87 -0.11 1.27
CA GLY A 85 14.07 0.44 1.88
C GLY A 85 15.00 -0.66 2.41
N LYS A 86 15.32 -0.63 3.71
CA LYS A 86 16.14 -1.66 4.38
C LYS A 86 15.35 -2.85 4.88
N CYS A 87 14.01 -2.81 4.78
CA CYS A 87 13.15 -3.90 5.21
C CYS A 87 13.05 -4.95 4.10
N ILE A 88 13.50 -6.16 4.36
CA ILE A 88 13.59 -7.26 3.40
C ILE A 88 12.85 -8.47 3.97
N GLY A 89 11.93 -9.01 3.21
CA GLY A 89 11.18 -10.21 3.55
C GLY A 89 9.87 -10.31 2.76
N PRO A 90 9.35 -11.50 2.50
CA PRO A 90 8.12 -11.70 1.73
C PRO A 90 6.88 -11.07 2.40
N HIS A 91 6.90 -10.88 3.71
CA HIS A 91 5.85 -10.23 4.48
C HIS A 91 5.82 -8.70 4.30
N TYR A 92 6.87 -8.11 3.73
CA TYR A 92 6.96 -6.69 3.38
C TYR A 92 6.60 -6.37 1.94
N ARG A 93 6.09 -7.35 1.16
CA ARG A 93 5.67 -7.11 -0.21
C ARG A 93 4.54 -6.10 -0.27
N THR A 94 4.48 -5.37 -1.39
CA THR A 94 3.42 -4.40 -1.61
C THR A 94 2.14 -5.08 -2.09
N GLY A 95 1.00 -4.59 -1.62
CA GLY A 95 -0.29 -5.17 -1.98
C GLY A 95 -1.48 -4.25 -1.71
N ILE A 96 -2.50 -4.38 -2.53
CA ILE A 96 -3.80 -3.75 -2.40
C ILE A 96 -4.82 -4.88 -2.36
N TYR A 97 -5.37 -5.14 -1.16
CA TYR A 97 -6.37 -6.20 -1.00
C TYR A 97 -7.75 -5.57 -0.79
N TYR A 98 -8.71 -6.03 -1.57
CA TYR A 98 -10.07 -5.47 -1.59
C TYR A 98 -11.10 -6.54 -1.22
N VAL A 99 -12.23 -6.08 -0.67
CA VAL A 99 -13.36 -6.94 -0.29
C VAL A 99 -14.40 -6.97 -1.42
N SER A 100 -14.66 -5.81 -2.03
CA SER A 100 -15.65 -5.67 -3.11
C SER A 100 -14.97 -5.54 -4.48
N GLY A 101 -15.51 -6.23 -5.49
CA GLY A 101 -15.07 -6.09 -6.87
C GLY A 101 -15.35 -4.71 -7.49
N GLU A 102 -16.17 -3.89 -6.85
CA GLU A 102 -16.47 -2.52 -7.29
C GLU A 102 -15.20 -1.62 -7.31
N ASP A 103 -14.22 -1.93 -6.48
CA ASP A 103 -13.00 -1.16 -6.35
C ASP A 103 -11.94 -1.54 -7.42
N THR A 104 -12.14 -2.68 -8.10
CA THR A 104 -11.20 -3.23 -9.09
C THR A 104 -10.86 -2.26 -10.24
N PRO A 105 -11.80 -1.53 -10.85
CA PRO A 105 -11.46 -0.62 -11.93
C PRO A 105 -10.48 0.48 -11.51
N GLN A 106 -10.67 1.07 -10.35
CA GLN A 106 -9.80 2.10 -9.80
C GLN A 106 -8.41 1.53 -9.47
N ILE A 107 -8.36 0.38 -8.83
CA ILE A 107 -7.10 -0.30 -8.51
C ILE A 107 -6.33 -0.62 -9.78
N THR A 108 -6.98 -1.18 -10.80
CA THR A 108 -6.37 -1.50 -12.10
C THR A 108 -5.84 -0.24 -12.79
N TYR A 109 -6.59 0.86 -12.74
CA TYR A 109 -6.16 2.14 -13.31
C TYR A 109 -4.86 2.62 -12.67
N TYR A 110 -4.78 2.64 -11.33
CA TYR A 110 -3.57 3.08 -10.63
C TYR A 110 -2.39 2.14 -10.85
N MET A 111 -2.62 0.84 -10.90
CA MET A 111 -1.58 -0.15 -11.25
C MET A 111 -1.00 0.14 -12.64
N ALA A 112 -1.84 0.35 -13.64
CA ALA A 112 -1.43 0.69 -15.00
C ALA A 112 -0.72 2.05 -15.07
N TYR A 113 -1.24 3.05 -14.35
CA TYR A 113 -0.65 4.37 -14.26
C TYR A 113 0.81 4.31 -13.77
N TYR A 114 1.05 3.62 -12.66
CA TYR A 114 2.40 3.49 -12.12
C TYR A 114 3.28 2.57 -12.95
N GLN A 115 2.73 1.55 -13.59
CA GLN A 115 3.48 0.73 -14.56
C GLN A 115 3.97 1.58 -15.75
N ASN A 116 3.15 2.52 -16.21
CA ASN A 116 3.46 3.40 -17.32
C ASN A 116 4.14 4.73 -16.89
N ARG A 117 4.69 4.79 -15.68
CA ARG A 117 5.41 5.96 -15.12
C ARG A 117 4.56 7.20 -14.88
N GLY A 118 3.27 7.03 -14.62
CA GLY A 118 2.40 8.17 -14.42
C GLY A 118 2.06 8.90 -15.72
N ASN A 119 2.39 8.38 -16.87
CA ASN A 119 1.83 8.83 -18.12
C ASN A 119 0.37 8.40 -18.16
N SER A 120 -0.51 9.25 -17.64
CA SER A 120 -1.96 9.09 -17.78
C SER A 120 -2.34 9.32 -19.24
N ARG A 121 -2.10 8.34 -20.07
CA ARG A 121 -2.86 8.28 -21.32
C ARG A 121 -4.15 7.58 -20.97
N PRO A 122 -5.30 8.25 -21.09
CA PRO A 122 -6.55 7.54 -21.05
C PRO A 122 -6.45 6.40 -22.05
N VAL A 123 -6.83 5.22 -21.65
CA VAL A 123 -7.08 4.11 -22.57
C VAL A 123 -8.34 4.50 -23.33
N SER A 124 -8.22 5.43 -24.26
CA SER A 124 -9.23 5.64 -25.27
C SER A 124 -8.91 4.67 -26.40
N GLU A 125 -9.93 4.04 -26.95
CA GLU A 125 -9.80 3.16 -28.12
C GLU A 125 -9.10 3.85 -29.32
N SER A 126 -9.07 5.17 -29.36
CA SER A 126 -8.32 5.97 -30.32
C SER A 126 -6.85 6.15 -29.97
N CYS A 127 -6.42 5.79 -28.78
CA CYS A 127 -5.04 5.75 -28.35
C CYS A 127 -4.50 4.33 -28.28
N LEU A 128 -4.77 3.53 -29.27
CA LEU A 128 -3.82 2.54 -29.78
C LEU A 128 -2.61 3.26 -30.40
N VAL A 129 -2.33 4.45 -29.94
CA VAL A 129 -1.05 5.06 -30.18
C VAL A 129 -0.13 4.30 -29.24
N PHE A 130 0.23 3.16 -29.77
CA PHE A 130 1.64 2.93 -29.86
C PHE A 130 2.33 3.49 -28.66
N ASN A 131 2.50 2.63 -27.73
CA ASN A 131 3.75 2.63 -27.03
C ASN A 131 4.83 2.77 -28.08
N GLU A 132 5.16 3.97 -28.46
CA GLU A 132 6.45 4.28 -28.98
C GLU A 132 7.39 3.95 -27.85
N TYR A 133 7.81 2.71 -27.80
CA TYR A 133 8.93 2.23 -27.00
C TYR A 133 10.19 2.88 -27.58
N GLU A 134 10.21 4.19 -27.53
CA GLU A 134 11.37 4.99 -27.91
C GLU A 134 12.49 4.78 -26.91
N ASN A 135 12.90 3.65 -26.66
CA ASN A 135 14.08 3.20 -25.94
C ASN A 135 13.75 2.18 -24.86
N GLU A 136 14.12 0.95 -25.10
CA GLU A 136 14.22 -0.12 -24.10
C GLU A 136 14.99 0.32 -22.83
N LYS A 137 15.89 1.30 -22.94
CA LYS A 137 16.66 1.87 -21.83
C LYS A 137 15.82 2.62 -20.78
N ASN A 138 14.58 2.93 -21.08
CA ASN A 138 13.69 3.68 -20.18
C ASN A 138 12.52 2.85 -19.61
N MET A 139 12.47 1.56 -19.87
CA MET A 139 11.44 0.69 -19.29
C MET A 139 11.65 0.54 -17.79
N ARG A 140 10.60 0.88 -17.02
CA ARG A 140 10.57 0.52 -15.59
C ARG A 140 10.41 -0.99 -15.46
N PRO A 141 10.99 -1.59 -14.42
CA PRO A 141 10.66 -2.97 -14.10
C PRO A 141 9.15 -3.12 -13.89
N PRO A 142 8.61 -4.32 -14.11
CA PRO A 142 7.20 -4.58 -13.88
C PRO A 142 6.83 -4.31 -12.41
N ILE A 143 5.61 -3.79 -12.21
CA ILE A 143 5.03 -3.65 -10.88
C ILE A 143 4.91 -5.01 -10.22
N ARG A 144 5.36 -5.08 -8.97
CA ARG A 144 5.28 -6.25 -8.10
C ARG A 144 4.16 -6.15 -7.06
N THR A 145 3.51 -5.00 -6.97
CA THR A 145 2.38 -4.80 -6.08
C THR A 145 1.27 -5.79 -6.41
N GLU A 146 0.84 -6.58 -5.43
CA GLU A 146 -0.32 -7.46 -5.58
C GLU A 146 -1.61 -6.63 -5.61
N ALA A 147 -2.56 -7.01 -6.46
CA ALA A 147 -3.91 -6.46 -6.46
C ALA A 147 -4.89 -7.62 -6.53
N ARG A 148 -5.43 -8.03 -5.39
CA ARG A 148 -6.32 -9.19 -5.31
C ARG A 148 -7.35 -9.08 -4.20
N ARG A 149 -8.36 -9.95 -4.26
CA ARG A 149 -9.35 -10.06 -3.19
C ARG A 149 -8.69 -10.52 -1.89
N LEU A 150 -9.09 -9.91 -0.78
CA LEU A 150 -8.67 -10.32 0.55
C LEU A 150 -9.20 -11.71 0.88
N GLU A 151 -8.35 -12.58 1.39
CA GLU A 151 -8.74 -13.90 1.90
C GLU A 151 -9.09 -13.85 3.39
N ASN A 152 -8.21 -13.25 4.18
CA ASN A 152 -8.38 -13.06 5.63
C ASN A 152 -7.55 -11.87 6.12
N PHE A 153 -7.89 -11.38 7.31
CA PHE A 153 -7.13 -10.35 8.00
C PHE A 153 -7.19 -10.58 9.50
N TYR A 154 -6.04 -10.51 10.15
CA TYR A 154 -5.89 -10.62 11.59
C TYR A 154 -5.21 -9.36 12.11
N ALA A 155 -5.87 -8.65 13.02
CA ALA A 155 -5.32 -7.43 13.60
C ALA A 155 -4.06 -7.72 14.39
N ALA A 156 -3.07 -6.84 14.28
CA ALA A 156 -1.90 -6.88 15.13
C ALA A 156 -2.28 -6.58 16.60
N PRO A 157 -1.52 -7.10 17.58
CA PRO A 157 -1.73 -6.82 18.99
C PRO A 157 -1.76 -5.31 19.30
N GLU A 158 -2.36 -4.93 20.43
CA GLU A 158 -2.52 -3.52 20.79
C GLU A 158 -1.18 -2.80 21.00
N GLU A 159 -0.16 -3.50 21.46
CA GLU A 159 1.19 -2.99 21.60
C GLU A 159 1.83 -2.57 20.27
N GLU A 160 1.44 -3.16 19.16
CA GLU A 160 1.89 -2.84 17.80
C GLU A 160 1.08 -1.69 17.16
N GLN A 161 -0.04 -1.30 17.77
CA GLN A 161 -0.85 -0.18 17.30
C GLN A 161 -0.10 1.14 17.53
N TYR A 162 -0.04 1.99 16.50
CA TYR A 162 0.67 3.28 16.54
C TYR A 162 2.13 3.16 17.00
N PHE A 163 2.81 2.13 16.55
CA PHE A 163 4.15 1.74 17.01
C PHE A 163 5.17 2.88 16.89
N LEU A 164 5.20 3.62 15.76
CA LEU A 164 6.13 4.74 15.58
C LEU A 164 5.89 5.92 16.53
N ARG A 165 4.69 6.06 17.11
CA ARG A 165 4.44 7.07 18.14
C ARG A 165 4.99 6.67 19.49
N LYS A 166 4.98 5.37 19.77
CA LYS A 166 5.55 4.80 21.01
C LYS A 166 7.08 4.72 20.93
N TYR A 167 7.61 4.44 19.73
CA TYR A 167 9.02 4.22 19.47
C TYR A 167 9.48 5.05 18.25
N PRO A 168 9.64 6.39 18.41
CA PRO A 168 9.89 7.31 17.30
C PRO A 168 11.25 7.13 16.61
N ASP A 169 12.21 6.51 17.29
CA ASP A 169 13.55 6.23 16.75
C ASP A 169 13.60 4.94 15.91
N THR A 170 12.49 4.23 15.79
CA THR A 170 12.42 3.03 14.97
C THR A 170 12.60 3.39 13.50
N TYR A 171 13.45 2.64 12.81
CA TYR A 171 13.61 2.81 11.37
C TYR A 171 12.29 2.55 10.64
N SER A 172 11.94 3.48 9.75
CA SER A 172 10.83 3.31 8.80
C SER A 172 11.36 3.56 7.38
N PRO A 173 10.99 2.74 6.39
CA PRO A 173 11.32 3.02 5.00
C PRO A 173 10.59 4.25 4.45
N ILE A 174 9.54 4.70 5.14
CA ILE A 174 8.76 5.88 4.78
C ILE A 174 9.31 7.09 5.54
N ASP A 175 9.79 8.09 4.83
CA ASP A 175 10.22 9.36 5.42
C ASP A 175 9.02 10.28 5.65
N ILE A 176 8.45 10.16 6.85
CA ILE A 176 7.27 10.93 7.27
C ILE A 176 7.55 12.44 7.26
N LYS A 177 8.76 12.84 7.68
CA LYS A 177 9.14 14.27 7.74
C LYS A 177 9.24 14.88 6.34
N LEU A 178 9.73 14.12 5.38
CA LEU A 178 9.77 14.54 3.99
C LEU A 178 8.36 14.71 3.40
N LEU A 179 7.45 13.79 3.71
CA LEU A 179 6.05 13.87 3.27
C LEU A 179 5.33 15.08 3.86
N GLU A 180 5.56 15.40 5.13
CA GLU A 180 5.05 16.62 5.77
C GLU A 180 5.58 17.87 5.09
N LYS A 181 6.88 17.95 4.89
CA LYS A 181 7.53 19.10 4.25
C LYS A 181 7.08 19.32 2.81
N ALA A 182 6.79 18.23 2.09
CA ALA A 182 6.28 18.29 0.72
C ALA A 182 4.79 18.69 0.62
N GLY A 183 4.09 18.85 1.74
CA GLY A 183 2.65 19.14 1.76
C GLY A 183 1.78 17.97 1.28
N THR A 184 2.37 16.82 1.02
CA THR A 184 1.64 15.66 0.47
C THR A 184 0.51 15.20 1.38
N LEU A 185 0.64 15.43 2.69
CA LEU A 185 -0.36 15.05 3.70
C LEU A 185 -1.35 16.18 4.02
N GLU A 186 -1.04 17.44 3.69
CA GLU A 186 -1.92 18.59 3.93
C GLU A 186 -3.10 18.65 2.96
N ILE A 187 -2.94 18.09 1.76
CA ILE A 187 -4.00 18.02 0.74
C ILE A 187 -5.19 17.15 1.21
N LEU A 188 -4.98 16.38 2.28
CA LEU A 188 -5.92 15.37 2.77
C LEU A 188 -6.56 15.76 4.13
N THR A 189 -6.28 16.94 4.62
CA THR A 189 -6.85 17.47 5.89
C THR A 189 -7.94 18.49 5.65
#